data_d3a36f8cadbe67c053939887527a4fa2
#
_entry.id   d3a36f8cadbe67c053939887527a4fa2
#
_cell.length_a   1.000
_cell.length_b   1.000
_cell.length_c   1.000
_cell.angle_alpha   90.00
_cell.angle_beta   90.00
_cell.angle_gamma   90.00
#
_symmetry.space_group_name_H-M   'P 1'
#
loop_
_entity.id
_entity.type
_entity.pdbx_description
1 polymer ?
#
loop_
_entity_poly.entity_id
_entity_poly.type
_entity_poly.pdbx_seq_one_letter_code
_entity_poly.pdbx_strand_id
1 'polypeptide(L)'
;MSRDVLDHIGPGVVSLEGAVFPALASAGALGGHIAEGYFIDIGIPDDFARAQTEVPARRRRPALFFDRDGVLNVDTGYPHRPDLIEWIPGAIEAVRMANESGYYTFVVTNQAGVARGYYSEDDVQALHMWMNAQLQNAGAHIDRFEFCPAHPDGVVARYAR
;
A
#
# COMPACT_ATOMS: atom_id res chain seq x y z
N MET A 1 -2.62 -6.46 19.81
CA MET A 1 -3.24 -6.74 21.14
C MET A 1 -2.74 -8.10 21.57
N SER A 2 -2.18 -8.21 22.81
CA SER A 2 -1.78 -9.51 23.37
C SER A 2 -3.00 -10.37 23.68
N ARG A 3 -2.84 -11.71 23.68
CA ARG A 3 -3.87 -12.66 24.08
C ARG A 3 -4.23 -12.54 25.58
N ASP A 4 -3.31 -12.02 26.37
CA ASP A 4 -3.49 -11.84 27.81
C ASP A 4 -4.64 -10.88 28.17
N VAL A 5 -5.09 -10.06 27.21
CA VAL A 5 -6.28 -9.22 27.37
C VAL A 5 -7.54 -10.06 27.63
N LEU A 6 -7.59 -11.30 27.14
CA LEU A 6 -8.71 -12.21 27.34
C LEU A 6 -8.87 -12.58 28.82
N ASP A 7 -7.79 -12.59 29.60
CA ASP A 7 -7.80 -12.90 31.05
C ASP A 7 -8.47 -11.79 31.88
N HIS A 8 -8.61 -10.60 31.28
CA HIS A 8 -9.31 -9.47 31.88
C HIS A 8 -10.82 -9.42 31.54
N ILE A 9 -11.31 -10.37 30.73
CA ILE A 9 -12.72 -10.47 30.36
C ILE A 9 -13.39 -11.51 31.26
N GLY A 10 -14.19 -11.04 32.21
CA GLY A 10 -14.96 -11.92 33.08
C GLY A 10 -16.11 -12.65 32.36
N PRO A 11 -16.77 -13.61 33.03
CA PRO A 11 -17.92 -14.30 32.44
C PRO A 11 -19.10 -13.33 32.24
N GLY A 12 -19.81 -13.48 31.11
CA GLY A 12 -20.97 -12.66 30.75
C GLY A 12 -20.70 -11.60 29.71
N VAL A 13 -21.59 -10.63 29.56
CA VAL A 13 -21.45 -9.52 28.65
C VAL A 13 -20.56 -8.45 29.28
N VAL A 14 -19.38 -8.25 28.76
CA VAL A 14 -18.41 -7.26 29.24
C VAL A 14 -18.10 -6.25 28.11
N SER A 15 -18.21 -4.95 28.43
CA SER A 15 -17.78 -3.89 27.53
C SER A 15 -16.26 -3.75 27.60
N LEU A 16 -15.58 -3.86 26.47
CA LEU A 16 -14.15 -3.59 26.39
C LEU A 16 -13.82 -2.15 26.76
N GLU A 17 -14.61 -1.19 26.27
CA GLU A 17 -14.40 0.25 26.45
C GLU A 17 -14.79 0.72 27.85
N GLY A 18 -15.86 0.14 28.41
CA GLY A 18 -16.38 0.53 29.72
C GLY A 18 -15.68 -0.13 30.90
N ALA A 19 -15.12 -1.33 30.73
CA ALA A 19 -14.55 -2.10 31.83
C ALA A 19 -13.08 -2.50 31.60
N VAL A 20 -12.76 -3.14 30.48
CA VAL A 20 -11.44 -3.77 30.28
C VAL A 20 -10.37 -2.72 29.98
N PHE A 21 -10.61 -1.79 29.06
CA PHE A 21 -9.62 -0.75 28.72
C PHE A 21 -9.29 0.19 29.87
N PRO A 22 -10.27 0.67 30.66
CA PRO A 22 -9.97 1.46 31.85
C PRO A 22 -9.14 0.70 32.90
N ALA A 23 -9.41 -0.59 33.10
CA ALA A 23 -8.64 -1.42 34.05
C ALA A 23 -7.18 -1.60 33.54
N LEU A 24 -6.98 -1.89 32.24
CA LEU A 24 -5.66 -2.01 31.64
C LEU A 24 -4.89 -0.68 31.66
N ALA A 25 -5.57 0.44 31.41
CA ALA A 25 -4.96 1.76 31.48
C ALA A 25 -4.49 2.09 32.90
N SER A 26 -5.31 1.80 33.90
CA SER A 26 -4.97 1.99 35.33
C SER A 26 -3.80 1.12 35.76
N ALA A 27 -3.65 -0.06 35.16
CA ALA A 27 -2.54 -0.98 35.42
C ALA A 27 -1.26 -0.62 34.58
N GLY A 28 -1.29 0.42 33.73
CA GLY A 28 -0.18 0.76 32.84
C GLY A 28 0.05 -0.27 31.72
N ALA A 29 -0.92 -1.15 31.48
CA ALA A 29 -0.85 -2.23 30.49
C ALA A 29 -1.52 -1.89 29.15
N LEU A 30 -2.07 -0.68 28.99
CA LEU A 30 -2.66 -0.20 27.74
C LEU A 30 -1.77 0.86 27.11
N GLY A 31 -1.25 0.57 25.92
CA GLY A 31 -0.58 1.54 25.08
C GLY A 31 -1.58 2.29 24.21
N GLY A 32 -1.31 3.56 23.94
CA GLY A 32 -2.10 4.39 23.02
C GLY A 32 -1.21 5.01 21.94
N HIS A 33 -1.77 5.20 20.75
CA HIS A 33 -1.16 5.96 19.68
C HIS A 33 -2.11 7.08 19.27
N ILE A 34 -1.60 8.32 19.27
CA ILE A 34 -2.34 9.46 18.77
C ILE A 34 -2.14 9.50 17.26
N ALA A 35 -3.21 9.23 16.51
CA ALA A 35 -3.20 9.36 15.06
C ALA A 35 -3.71 10.75 14.68
N GLU A 36 -2.94 11.44 13.85
CA GLU A 36 -3.39 12.67 13.21
C GLU A 36 -4.09 12.33 11.90
N GLY A 37 -5.17 13.04 11.60
CA GLY A 37 -5.88 12.85 10.34
C GLY A 37 -7.40 12.89 10.49
N TYR A 38 -8.06 12.66 9.35
CA TYR A 38 -9.51 12.61 9.34
C TYR A 38 -10.02 11.28 9.92
N PHE A 39 -10.93 11.39 10.87
CA PHE A 39 -11.67 10.28 11.45
C PHE A 39 -13.17 10.57 11.41
N ILE A 40 -13.96 9.57 11.09
CA ILE A 40 -15.43 9.62 11.18
C ILE A 40 -15.94 8.25 11.61
N ASP A 41 -16.82 8.24 12.62
CA ASP A 41 -17.43 7.00 13.10
C ASP A 41 -18.75 6.74 12.35
N ILE A 42 -18.69 5.92 11.32
CA ILE A 42 -19.87 5.56 10.50
C ILE A 42 -20.88 4.68 11.23
N GLY A 43 -20.60 4.24 12.46
CA GLY A 43 -21.55 3.57 13.34
C GLY A 43 -22.57 4.53 13.95
N ILE A 44 -22.30 5.83 13.92
CA ILE A 44 -23.21 6.90 14.38
C ILE A 44 -24.03 7.39 13.18
N PRO A 45 -25.39 7.38 13.24
CA PRO A 45 -26.26 7.74 12.11
C PRO A 45 -25.94 9.10 11.47
N ASP A 46 -25.66 10.13 12.28
CA ASP A 46 -25.34 11.47 11.79
C ASP A 46 -23.99 11.51 11.07
N ASP A 47 -23.00 10.80 11.62
CA ASP A 47 -21.68 10.68 10.99
C ASP A 47 -21.72 9.82 9.72
N PHE A 48 -22.57 8.79 9.70
CA PHE A 48 -22.82 8.03 8.47
C PHE A 48 -23.38 8.92 7.36
N ALA A 49 -24.34 9.78 7.67
CA ALA A 49 -24.90 10.74 6.71
C ALA A 49 -23.84 11.73 6.21
N ARG A 50 -23.03 12.29 7.10
CA ARG A 50 -21.89 13.17 6.75
C ARG A 50 -20.84 12.45 5.89
N ALA A 51 -20.55 11.18 6.17
CA ALA A 51 -19.58 10.38 5.43
C ALA A 51 -19.90 10.25 3.94
N GLN A 52 -21.20 10.28 3.57
CA GLN A 52 -21.61 10.18 2.17
C GLN A 52 -21.09 11.35 1.30
N THR A 53 -20.83 12.50 1.90
CA THR A 53 -20.28 13.68 1.22
C THR A 53 -18.81 13.93 1.53
N GLU A 54 -18.40 13.77 2.78
CA GLU A 54 -17.05 14.08 3.21
C GLU A 54 -16.01 13.07 2.72
N VAL A 55 -16.33 11.77 2.72
CA VAL A 55 -15.39 10.74 2.25
C VAL A 55 -15.08 10.86 0.76
N PRO A 56 -16.10 11.01 -0.15
CA PRO A 56 -15.81 11.24 -1.57
C PRO A 56 -15.00 12.51 -1.84
N ALA A 57 -15.27 13.61 -1.11
CA ALA A 57 -14.52 14.85 -1.26
C ALA A 57 -13.04 14.68 -0.88
N ARG A 58 -12.75 13.91 0.17
CA ARG A 58 -11.38 13.64 0.64
C ARG A 58 -10.63 12.63 -0.22
N ARG A 59 -11.33 11.87 -1.07
CA ARG A 59 -10.72 10.97 -2.07
C ARG A 59 -10.11 11.72 -3.25
N ARG A 60 -10.45 12.99 -3.47
CA ARG A 60 -9.83 13.80 -4.53
C ARG A 60 -8.47 14.31 -4.05
N ARG A 61 -7.42 13.69 -4.57
CA ARG A 61 -6.03 14.02 -4.27
C ARG A 61 -5.26 14.14 -5.58
N PRO A 62 -4.21 14.95 -5.64
CA PRO A 62 -3.28 14.92 -6.76
C PRO A 62 -2.61 13.53 -6.82
N ALA A 63 -2.12 13.16 -8.00
CA ALA A 63 -1.46 11.88 -8.22
C ALA A 63 -0.09 12.08 -8.87
N LEU A 64 0.86 11.25 -8.46
CA LEU A 64 2.16 11.11 -9.12
C LEU A 64 2.23 9.73 -9.78
N PHE A 65 2.70 9.74 -11.02
CA PHE A 65 2.94 8.55 -11.81
C PHE A 65 4.44 8.40 -11.99
N PHE A 66 4.97 7.27 -11.54
CA PHE A 66 6.37 6.90 -11.71
C PHE A 66 6.49 5.85 -12.81
N ASP A 67 7.50 5.95 -13.64
CA ASP A 67 7.97 4.78 -14.37
C ASP A 67 8.74 3.87 -13.39
N ARG A 68 8.85 2.61 -13.70
CA ARG A 68 9.55 1.65 -12.85
C ARG A 68 11.05 1.62 -13.20
N ASP A 69 11.34 1.15 -14.42
CA ASP A 69 12.71 0.89 -14.88
C ASP A 69 13.38 2.21 -15.29
N GLY A 70 14.52 2.53 -14.71
CA GLY A 70 15.23 3.78 -14.90
C GLY A 70 14.71 4.96 -14.04
N VAL A 71 13.65 4.76 -13.22
CA VAL A 71 13.11 5.78 -12.31
C VAL A 71 13.08 5.28 -10.86
N LEU A 72 12.44 4.17 -10.58
CA LEU A 72 12.44 3.57 -9.25
C LEU A 72 13.61 2.61 -9.07
N ASN A 73 13.90 1.80 -10.05
CA ASN A 73 15.05 0.89 -10.08
C ASN A 73 15.92 1.13 -11.31
N VAL A 74 17.18 0.74 -11.18
CA VAL A 74 18.11 0.73 -12.33
C VAL A 74 17.55 -0.19 -13.42
N ASP A 75 17.54 0.29 -14.67
CA ASP A 75 17.17 -0.53 -15.82
C ASP A 75 18.37 -1.42 -16.21
N THR A 76 18.30 -2.68 -15.81
CA THR A 76 19.31 -3.70 -16.15
C THR A 76 18.90 -4.56 -17.34
N GLY A 77 17.82 -4.18 -18.04
CA GLY A 77 17.23 -4.97 -19.13
C GLY A 77 16.34 -6.10 -18.59
N TYR A 78 15.05 -5.87 -18.61
CA TYR A 78 14.00 -6.83 -18.18
C TYR A 78 14.10 -7.35 -16.74
N PRO A 79 14.31 -6.50 -15.71
CA PRO A 79 14.33 -6.97 -14.34
C PRO A 79 12.91 -7.45 -13.93
N HIS A 80 12.81 -8.75 -13.60
CA HIS A 80 11.54 -9.43 -13.32
C HIS A 80 11.54 -10.25 -12.02
N ARG A 81 12.61 -10.20 -11.25
CA ARG A 81 12.77 -10.88 -9.94
C ARG A 81 13.44 -9.95 -8.94
N PRO A 82 13.20 -10.17 -7.63
CA PRO A 82 13.77 -9.35 -6.55
C PRO A 82 15.30 -9.20 -6.60
N ASP A 83 16.02 -10.26 -6.96
CA ASP A 83 17.48 -10.28 -7.04
C ASP A 83 18.07 -9.45 -8.19
N LEU A 84 17.21 -8.99 -9.11
CA LEU A 84 17.58 -8.12 -10.23
C LEU A 84 17.22 -6.65 -9.97
N ILE A 85 16.63 -6.33 -8.83
CA ILE A 85 16.21 -4.97 -8.49
C ILE A 85 17.31 -4.25 -7.72
N GLU A 86 17.81 -3.20 -8.29
CA GLU A 86 18.67 -2.20 -7.64
C GLU A 86 17.91 -0.87 -7.60
N TRP A 87 17.56 -0.41 -6.40
CA TRP A 87 16.85 0.86 -6.22
C TRP A 87 17.72 2.04 -6.64
N ILE A 88 17.15 2.97 -7.38
CA ILE A 88 17.83 4.24 -7.66
C ILE A 88 17.95 5.04 -6.35
N PRO A 89 19.14 5.60 -6.05
CA PRO A 89 19.32 6.42 -4.86
C PRO A 89 18.29 7.56 -4.78
N GLY A 90 17.55 7.63 -3.67
CA GLY A 90 16.49 8.62 -3.46
C GLY A 90 15.11 8.23 -3.99
N ALA A 91 14.95 7.14 -4.75
CA ALA A 91 13.67 6.73 -5.29
C ALA A 91 12.63 6.40 -4.20
N ILE A 92 13.04 5.62 -3.18
CA ILE A 92 12.18 5.29 -2.04
C ILE A 92 11.78 6.55 -1.27
N GLU A 93 12.73 7.46 -1.08
CA GLU A 93 12.50 8.73 -0.41
C GLU A 93 11.51 9.61 -1.19
N ALA A 94 11.64 9.68 -2.51
CA ALA A 94 10.71 10.43 -3.36
C ALA A 94 9.28 9.91 -3.26
N VAL A 95 9.08 8.58 -3.23
CA VAL A 95 7.77 7.97 -3.02
C VAL A 95 7.24 8.31 -1.63
N ARG A 96 8.09 8.21 -0.58
CA ARG A 96 7.70 8.55 0.79
C ARG A 96 7.26 10.01 0.90
N MET A 97 8.02 10.96 0.35
CA MET A 97 7.67 12.37 0.33
C MET A 97 6.35 12.64 -0.39
N ALA A 98 6.08 11.94 -1.49
CA ALA A 98 4.81 12.03 -2.20
C ALA A 98 3.64 11.56 -1.32
N ASN A 99 3.79 10.42 -0.64
CA ASN A 99 2.78 9.89 0.28
C ASN A 99 2.52 10.87 1.45
N GLU A 100 3.57 11.38 2.09
CA GLU A 100 3.49 12.35 3.19
C GLU A 100 2.83 13.67 2.77
N SER A 101 3.06 14.07 1.51
CA SER A 101 2.40 15.25 0.91
C SER A 101 0.95 14.99 0.49
N GLY A 102 0.42 13.79 0.72
CA GLY A 102 -0.97 13.42 0.45
C GLY A 102 -1.28 13.10 -1.00
N TYR A 103 -0.28 12.85 -1.84
CA TYR A 103 -0.47 12.40 -3.22
C TYR A 103 -0.82 10.92 -3.27
N TYR A 104 -1.66 10.54 -4.24
CA TYR A 104 -1.68 9.17 -4.71
C TYR A 104 -0.43 8.88 -5.52
N THR A 105 0.10 7.67 -5.38
CA THR A 105 1.32 7.24 -6.06
C THR A 105 1.04 6.02 -6.92
N PHE A 106 1.32 6.11 -8.19
CA PHE A 106 1.12 5.05 -9.16
C PHE A 106 2.43 4.72 -9.86
N VAL A 107 2.62 3.44 -10.19
CA VAL A 107 3.65 3.01 -11.13
C VAL A 107 2.97 2.63 -12.44
N VAL A 108 3.50 3.15 -13.55
CA VAL A 108 3.08 2.80 -14.91
C VAL A 108 4.33 2.41 -15.69
N THR A 109 4.41 1.17 -16.13
CA THR A 109 5.63 0.62 -16.74
C THR A 109 5.36 -0.24 -17.96
N ASN A 110 6.26 -0.25 -18.92
CA ASN A 110 6.24 -1.17 -20.04
C ASN A 110 7.02 -2.44 -19.68
N GLN A 111 6.36 -3.59 -19.78
CA GLN A 111 6.93 -4.90 -19.46
C GLN A 111 6.95 -5.81 -20.71
N ALA A 112 7.64 -5.34 -21.73
CA ALA A 112 7.77 -6.01 -23.03
C ALA A 112 8.37 -7.42 -22.95
N GLY A 113 9.07 -7.75 -21.85
CA GLY A 113 9.58 -9.10 -21.59
C GLY A 113 8.50 -10.18 -21.56
N VAL A 114 7.27 -9.82 -21.18
CA VAL A 114 6.11 -10.73 -21.23
C VAL A 114 5.76 -11.07 -22.67
N ALA A 115 5.67 -10.06 -23.57
CA ALA A 115 5.45 -10.29 -25.01
C ALA A 115 6.58 -11.11 -25.63
N ARG A 116 7.81 -10.95 -25.17
CA ARG A 116 8.99 -11.69 -25.64
C ARG A 116 9.13 -13.09 -25.02
N GLY A 117 8.25 -13.47 -24.09
CA GLY A 117 8.27 -14.78 -23.42
C GLY A 117 9.41 -14.97 -22.43
N TYR A 118 10.02 -13.90 -21.93
CA TYR A 118 11.10 -13.98 -20.94
C TYR A 118 10.61 -14.27 -19.54
N TYR A 119 9.41 -13.81 -19.21
CA TYR A 119 8.72 -14.00 -17.93
C TYR A 119 7.20 -13.80 -18.11
N SER A 120 6.42 -14.20 -17.14
CA SER A 120 4.95 -14.12 -17.16
C SER A 120 4.41 -12.81 -16.54
N GLU A 121 3.11 -12.55 -16.71
CA GLU A 121 2.43 -11.47 -15.97
C GLU A 121 2.44 -11.74 -14.47
N ASP A 122 2.34 -13.01 -14.04
CA ASP A 122 2.39 -13.39 -12.63
C ASP A 122 3.76 -13.05 -12.01
N ASP A 123 4.86 -13.21 -12.75
CA ASP A 123 6.19 -12.80 -12.30
C ASP A 123 6.26 -11.28 -12.11
N VAL A 124 5.67 -10.50 -13.02
CA VAL A 124 5.59 -9.03 -12.90
C VAL A 124 4.79 -8.63 -11.66
N GLN A 125 3.63 -9.26 -11.44
CA GLN A 125 2.79 -8.97 -10.27
C GLN A 125 3.49 -9.35 -8.96
N ALA A 126 4.14 -10.51 -8.91
CA ALA A 126 4.92 -10.95 -7.75
C ALA A 126 6.04 -9.96 -7.42
N LEU A 127 6.77 -9.48 -8.45
CA LEU A 127 7.79 -8.46 -8.27
C LEU A 127 7.20 -7.15 -7.74
N HIS A 128 6.08 -6.68 -8.28
CA HIS A 128 5.43 -5.44 -7.83
C HIS A 128 4.96 -5.54 -6.38
N MET A 129 4.41 -6.70 -5.96
CA MET A 129 4.06 -6.94 -4.56
C MET A 129 5.29 -6.88 -3.65
N TRP A 130 6.41 -7.49 -4.07
CA TRP A 130 7.66 -7.44 -3.32
C TRP A 130 8.20 -6.01 -3.24
N MET A 131 8.22 -5.25 -4.34
CA MET A 131 8.65 -3.84 -4.35
C MET A 131 7.81 -3.00 -3.38
N ASN A 132 6.49 -3.18 -3.38
CA ASN A 132 5.62 -2.44 -2.47
C ASN A 132 5.87 -2.81 -0.99
N ALA A 133 6.18 -4.07 -0.70
CA ALA A 133 6.58 -4.49 0.64
C ALA A 133 7.89 -3.84 1.09
N GLN A 134 8.89 -3.70 0.18
CA GLN A 134 10.13 -2.97 0.48
C GLN A 134 9.86 -1.48 0.77
N LEU A 135 9.02 -0.84 -0.03
CA LEU A 135 8.59 0.54 0.19
C LEU A 135 7.89 0.70 1.54
N GLN A 136 6.96 -0.20 1.89
CA GLN A 136 6.23 -0.19 3.16
C GLN A 136 7.17 -0.32 4.37
N ASN A 137 8.20 -1.16 4.29
CA ASN A 137 9.22 -1.28 5.32
C ASN A 137 10.00 0.04 5.52
N ALA A 138 10.06 0.90 4.50
CA ALA A 138 10.68 2.21 4.54
C ALA A 138 9.69 3.36 4.80
N GLY A 139 8.43 3.06 5.15
CA GLY A 139 7.39 4.05 5.41
C GLY A 139 6.80 4.71 4.17
N ALA A 140 6.97 4.08 2.99
CA ALA A 140 6.42 4.52 1.72
C ALA A 140 5.46 3.46 1.15
N HIS A 141 4.67 3.80 0.13
CA HIS A 141 3.85 2.82 -0.59
C HIS A 141 3.52 3.31 -2.00
N ILE A 142 3.19 2.37 -2.86
CA ILE A 142 2.54 2.63 -4.14
C ILE A 142 1.08 2.19 -4.03
N ASP A 143 0.15 3.08 -4.36
CA ASP A 143 -1.29 2.78 -4.33
C ASP A 143 -1.67 1.72 -5.36
N ARG A 144 -1.05 1.78 -6.56
CA ARG A 144 -1.28 0.80 -7.61
C ARG A 144 -0.15 0.74 -8.61
N PHE A 145 0.17 -0.47 -9.06
CA PHE A 145 1.05 -0.75 -10.18
C PHE A 145 0.23 -1.13 -11.40
N GLU A 146 0.51 -0.47 -12.51
CA GLU A 146 -0.04 -0.80 -13.82
C GLU A 146 1.10 -1.11 -14.78
N PHE A 147 0.93 -2.10 -15.63
CA PHE A 147 1.94 -2.44 -16.62
C PHE A 147 1.33 -2.83 -17.97
N CYS A 148 2.06 -2.53 -19.02
CA CYS A 148 1.73 -2.96 -20.38
C CYS A 148 2.61 -4.18 -20.74
N PRO A 149 2.04 -5.38 -20.91
CA PRO A 149 2.80 -6.57 -21.31
C PRO A 149 3.03 -6.66 -22.82
N ALA A 150 2.45 -5.76 -23.62
CA ALA A 150 2.44 -5.85 -25.07
C ALA A 150 3.70 -5.24 -25.71
N HIS A 151 4.09 -5.78 -26.86
CA HIS A 151 5.14 -5.24 -27.72
C HIS A 151 4.93 -5.71 -29.17
N PRO A 152 5.10 -4.85 -30.21
CA PRO A 152 4.92 -5.24 -31.61
C PRO A 152 5.75 -6.45 -32.05
N ASP A 153 7.00 -6.53 -31.56
CA ASP A 153 7.92 -7.64 -31.86
C ASP A 153 7.79 -8.82 -30.87
N GLY A 154 6.64 -8.92 -30.17
CA GLY A 154 6.38 -9.99 -29.22
C GLY A 154 6.23 -11.34 -29.92
N VAL A 155 6.76 -12.41 -29.27
CA VAL A 155 6.61 -13.79 -29.75
C VAL A 155 5.38 -14.48 -29.17
N VAL A 156 4.84 -13.93 -28.07
CA VAL A 156 3.60 -14.41 -27.44
C VAL A 156 2.41 -13.76 -28.15
N ALA A 157 1.66 -14.53 -28.93
CA ALA A 157 0.65 -14.00 -29.85
C ALA A 157 -0.38 -13.03 -29.21
N ARG A 158 -0.84 -13.28 -27.98
CA ARG A 158 -1.80 -12.42 -27.28
C ARG A 158 -1.26 -11.01 -26.95
N TYR A 159 0.06 -10.85 -26.95
CA TYR A 159 0.74 -9.58 -26.59
C TYR A 159 1.48 -8.95 -27.79
N ALA A 160 1.51 -9.60 -28.94
CA ALA A 160 2.12 -9.07 -30.16
C ALA A 160 1.20 -8.02 -30.83
N ARG A 161 1.23 -6.76 -30.30
CA ARG A 161 0.41 -5.64 -30.77
C ARG A 161 1.00 -4.29 -30.36
#